data_c84ea6333559cb49fbffab699eb5a65a
#
_entry.id   c84ea6333559cb49fbffab699eb5a65a
#
_cell.length_a   1.000
_cell.length_b   1.000
_cell.length_c   1.000
_cell.angle_alpha   90.00
_cell.angle_beta   90.00
_cell.angle_gamma   90.00
#
_symmetry.space_group_name_H-M   'P 1'
#
loop_
_entity.id
_entity.type
_entity.pdbx_description
1 polymer ?
#
loop_
_entity_poly.entity_id
_entity_poly.type
_entity_poly.pdbx_seq_one_letter_code
_entity_poly.pdbx_strand_id
1 'polypeptide(L)'
;RGAAATSSLWQLPVGSAINAANFRQQPQQSTTMPDTAPAFDARQDDLVLSDLMDLTAKAVDSADRYKQVAISTVAKMVRDDEGRIDAQKMEMNQFACHGLAWVATYVEALRELRNWAGRIDEEGKLGELERLILQAGFGEYLAQLGNGIPMNQGEVVRPQDLGLQMRSVDKLATQAVRKLIFQGNTPAVRSRIAVLLDGALETGNFGEPGLDETFQMIRDQFRRFSDDKVAPHAHKWHLDNELIPLEII
;
A
#
# COMPACT_ATOMS: atom_id res chain seq x y z
N ARG A 1 54.52 -29.38 -12.77
CA ARG A 1 54.99 -28.01 -12.47
C ARG A 1 53.81 -27.09 -12.78
N GLY A 2 52.93 -26.65 -11.90
CA GLY A 2 53.14 -25.99 -10.62
C GLY A 2 53.05 -24.48 -10.82
N ALA A 3 51.88 -23.90 -10.55
CA ALA A 3 51.79 -22.55 -9.99
C ALA A 3 50.36 -22.32 -9.48
N ALA A 4 50.21 -22.35 -8.18
CA ALA A 4 49.09 -21.87 -7.44
C ALA A 4 49.11 -20.33 -7.46
N ALA A 5 47.98 -19.68 -7.80
CA ALA A 5 47.77 -18.26 -7.58
C ALA A 5 46.83 -18.09 -6.42
N THR A 6 47.34 -17.57 -5.36
CA THR A 6 46.75 -17.28 -4.06
C THR A 6 45.65 -16.21 -4.17
N SER A 7 44.47 -16.56 -3.70
CA SER A 7 43.39 -15.62 -3.35
C SER A 7 43.70 -14.95 -2.00
N SER A 8 44.05 -13.69 -2.02
CA SER A 8 44.07 -12.84 -0.82
C SER A 8 43.44 -11.51 -1.16
N LEU A 9 42.21 -11.33 -0.72
CA LEU A 9 41.62 -9.99 -0.53
C LEU A 9 40.24 -10.18 0.14
N TRP A 10 40.10 -9.61 1.28
CA TRP A 10 38.96 -9.37 2.20
C TRP A 10 39.15 -10.03 3.58
N GLN A 11 40.23 -9.63 4.27
CA GLN A 11 40.23 -9.65 5.74
C GLN A 11 40.04 -8.20 6.21
N LEU A 12 38.79 -7.85 6.61
CA LEU A 12 38.55 -6.69 7.44
C LEU A 12 38.87 -7.03 8.90
N PRO A 13 39.52 -6.16 9.66
CA PRO A 13 39.89 -6.44 11.04
C PRO A 13 38.61 -6.45 11.92
N VAL A 14 38.31 -7.60 12.51
CA VAL A 14 37.40 -7.75 13.64
C VAL A 14 38.18 -7.29 14.87
N GLY A 15 37.80 -6.12 15.41
CA GLY A 15 38.40 -5.70 16.68
C GLY A 15 38.26 -4.22 16.97
N SER A 16 37.10 -3.78 17.42
CA SER A 16 37.02 -2.80 18.50
C SER A 16 35.71 -3.02 19.26
N ALA A 17 35.83 -3.60 20.42
CA ALA A 17 34.77 -3.69 21.39
C ALA A 17 34.22 -2.27 21.68
N ILE A 18 32.97 -2.03 21.27
CA ILE A 18 32.24 -0.83 21.67
C ILE A 18 31.98 -0.98 23.18
N ASN A 19 32.72 -0.18 23.95
CA ASN A 19 32.65 -0.15 25.39
C ASN A 19 31.28 0.41 25.82
N ALA A 20 30.40 -0.45 26.33
CA ALA A 20 29.05 -0.14 26.77
C ALA A 20 28.97 0.81 28.00
N ALA A 21 30.11 1.37 28.45
CA ALA A 21 30.20 2.14 29.68
C ALA A 21 30.01 3.67 29.50
N ASN A 22 29.79 4.20 28.33
CA ASN A 22 29.68 5.66 28.10
C ASN A 22 28.27 6.15 27.67
N PHE A 23 27.22 5.38 27.87
CA PHE A 23 25.88 5.94 27.86
C PHE A 23 25.57 6.58 29.23
N ARG A 24 26.33 7.59 29.59
CA ARG A 24 25.92 8.50 30.67
C ARG A 24 24.72 9.29 30.20
N GLN A 25 23.62 9.13 30.96
CA GLN A 25 22.40 9.92 30.88
C GLN A 25 22.76 11.40 30.66
N GLN A 26 22.54 11.88 29.43
CA GLN A 26 22.39 13.31 29.23
C GLN A 26 21.05 13.69 29.88
N PRO A 27 21.01 14.81 30.67
CA PRO A 27 19.75 15.29 31.19
C PRO A 27 18.81 15.54 30.00
N GLN A 28 17.62 14.93 30.04
CA GLN A 28 16.54 15.26 29.10
C GLN A 28 16.25 16.74 29.27
N GLN A 29 16.81 17.57 28.40
CA GLN A 29 16.29 18.91 28.20
C GLN A 29 14.88 18.71 27.65
N SER A 30 13.88 19.01 28.45
CA SER A 30 12.51 19.19 28.04
C SER A 30 12.50 20.27 26.95
N THR A 31 12.65 19.81 25.70
CA THR A 31 12.32 20.61 24.54
C THR A 31 10.81 20.60 24.50
N THR A 32 10.18 21.57 25.16
CA THR A 32 8.80 21.93 24.82
C THR A 32 8.80 22.22 23.34
N MET A 33 8.24 21.28 22.58
CA MET A 33 7.90 21.52 21.19
C MET A 33 7.08 22.82 21.16
N PRO A 34 7.39 23.76 20.25
CA PRO A 34 6.54 24.93 20.13
C PRO A 34 5.14 24.44 19.77
N ASP A 35 4.18 24.83 20.58
CA ASP A 35 2.74 24.53 20.48
C ASP A 35 2.09 25.32 19.32
N THR A 36 2.81 25.43 18.21
CA THR A 36 2.31 26.02 16.96
C THR A 36 2.78 25.15 15.80
N ALA A 37 2.16 23.99 15.66
CA ALA A 37 1.93 23.51 14.30
C ALA A 37 1.21 24.66 13.57
N PRO A 38 1.69 25.14 12.40
CA PRO A 38 0.98 26.14 11.65
C PRO A 38 -0.44 25.63 11.49
N ALA A 39 -1.42 26.39 11.99
CA ALA A 39 -2.81 26.13 11.77
C ALA A 39 -3.00 26.10 10.24
N PHE A 40 -3.10 24.90 9.68
CA PHE A 40 -3.39 24.71 8.28
C PHE A 40 -4.89 25.03 8.15
N ASP A 41 -5.19 26.32 7.91
CA ASP A 41 -6.53 26.83 7.65
C ASP A 41 -6.95 26.47 6.22
N ALA A 42 -6.99 25.17 5.93
CA ALA A 42 -7.73 24.66 4.79
C ALA A 42 -9.20 24.60 5.22
N ARG A 43 -10.02 25.47 4.68
CA ARG A 43 -11.46 25.39 4.81
C ARG A 43 -11.89 23.97 4.54
N GLN A 44 -12.56 23.33 5.49
CA GLN A 44 -12.90 21.91 5.52
C GLN A 44 -13.59 21.42 4.24
N ASP A 45 -14.32 22.32 3.56
CA ASP A 45 -15.16 21.98 2.40
C ASP A 45 -14.38 21.83 1.08
N ASP A 46 -13.10 22.24 1.00
CA ASP A 46 -12.33 22.27 -0.25
C ASP A 46 -11.41 21.06 -0.47
N LEU A 47 -11.30 20.12 0.50
CA LEU A 47 -10.36 18.98 0.40
C LEU A 47 -10.96 17.78 -0.33
N VAL A 48 -12.26 17.58 -0.25
CA VAL A 48 -12.96 16.50 -0.96
C VAL A 48 -13.25 16.92 -2.39
N LEU A 49 -12.80 16.11 -3.35
CA LEU A 49 -13.08 16.37 -4.77
C LEU A 49 -14.56 16.29 -5.08
N SER A 50 -15.13 17.34 -5.66
CA SER A 50 -16.57 17.51 -5.87
C SER A 50 -17.24 16.43 -6.74
N ASP A 51 -16.49 15.86 -7.68
CA ASP A 51 -16.94 14.84 -8.64
C ASP A 51 -16.27 13.48 -8.39
N LEU A 52 -15.94 13.17 -7.13
CA LEU A 52 -15.10 12.04 -6.72
C LEU A 52 -15.59 10.69 -7.25
N MET A 53 -16.90 10.41 -7.17
CA MET A 53 -17.47 9.14 -7.64
C MET A 53 -17.35 8.95 -9.16
N ASP A 54 -17.51 10.02 -9.94
CA ASP A 54 -17.32 10.01 -11.39
C ASP A 54 -15.84 9.90 -11.76
N LEU A 55 -14.97 10.64 -11.06
CA LEU A 55 -13.52 10.56 -11.25
C LEU A 55 -12.99 9.15 -11.00
N THR A 56 -13.41 8.52 -9.91
CA THR A 56 -12.97 7.16 -9.54
C THR A 56 -13.50 6.12 -10.52
N ALA A 57 -14.72 6.25 -11.03
CA ALA A 57 -15.26 5.38 -12.08
C ALA A 57 -14.39 5.45 -13.36
N LYS A 58 -14.14 6.65 -13.86
CA LYS A 58 -13.29 6.88 -15.04
C LYS A 58 -11.86 6.40 -14.83
N ALA A 59 -11.34 6.50 -13.61
CA ALA A 59 -10.01 6.04 -13.27
C ALA A 59 -9.92 4.50 -13.26
N VAL A 60 -10.92 3.80 -12.72
CA VAL A 60 -11.01 2.33 -12.78
C VAL A 60 -11.03 1.86 -14.22
N ASP A 61 -11.85 2.47 -15.10
CA ASP A 61 -11.88 2.15 -16.53
C ASP A 61 -10.53 2.34 -17.22
N SER A 62 -9.79 3.38 -16.84
CA SER A 62 -8.46 3.65 -17.39
C SER A 62 -7.42 2.64 -16.89
N ALA A 63 -7.48 2.28 -15.61
CA ALA A 63 -6.62 1.27 -15.00
C ALA A 63 -6.90 -0.14 -15.56
N ASP A 64 -8.16 -0.48 -15.82
CA ASP A 64 -8.52 -1.74 -16.48
C ASP A 64 -7.95 -1.85 -17.89
N ARG A 65 -8.09 -0.81 -18.71
CA ARG A 65 -7.48 -0.79 -20.04
C ARG A 65 -5.96 -0.95 -19.97
N TYR A 66 -5.32 -0.29 -19.01
CA TYR A 66 -3.88 -0.44 -18.78
C TYR A 66 -3.52 -1.89 -18.40
N LYS A 67 -4.24 -2.50 -17.46
CA LYS A 67 -4.09 -3.92 -17.07
C LYS A 67 -4.24 -4.85 -18.28
N GLN A 68 -5.23 -4.65 -19.15
CA GLN A 68 -5.42 -5.49 -20.34
C GLN A 68 -4.22 -5.39 -21.30
N VAL A 69 -3.64 -4.21 -21.47
CA VAL A 69 -2.42 -4.05 -22.27
C VAL A 69 -1.24 -4.77 -21.61
N ALA A 70 -1.10 -4.68 -20.28
CA ALA A 70 -0.06 -5.39 -19.54
C ALA A 70 -0.21 -6.91 -19.68
N ILE A 71 -1.41 -7.45 -19.49
CA ILE A 71 -1.72 -8.87 -19.72
C ILE A 71 -1.31 -9.31 -21.13
N SER A 72 -1.74 -8.55 -22.14
CA SER A 72 -1.45 -8.88 -23.54
C SER A 72 0.04 -8.84 -23.86
N THR A 73 0.78 -7.95 -23.20
CA THR A 73 2.22 -7.78 -23.41
C THR A 73 3.02 -8.90 -22.74
N VAL A 74 2.76 -9.16 -21.45
CA VAL A 74 3.46 -10.23 -20.70
C VAL A 74 3.09 -11.61 -21.25
N ALA A 75 1.83 -11.83 -21.66
CA ALA A 75 1.42 -13.09 -22.29
C ALA A 75 2.27 -13.42 -23.53
N LYS A 76 2.69 -12.45 -24.33
CA LYS A 76 3.57 -12.67 -25.48
C LYS A 76 4.98 -13.10 -25.08
N MET A 77 5.45 -12.73 -23.90
CA MET A 77 6.78 -13.10 -23.39
C MET A 77 6.84 -14.56 -22.95
N VAL A 78 5.69 -15.13 -22.53
CA VAL A 78 5.62 -16.45 -21.88
C VAL A 78 4.90 -17.52 -22.71
N ARG A 79 4.40 -17.19 -23.91
CA ARG A 79 3.72 -18.15 -24.77
C ARG A 79 4.65 -18.75 -25.82
N ASP A 80 4.39 -20.02 -26.17
CA ASP A 80 4.97 -20.70 -27.33
C ASP A 80 4.26 -20.28 -28.64
N ASP A 81 4.69 -20.86 -29.75
CA ASP A 81 4.15 -20.56 -31.09
C ASP A 81 2.70 -21.07 -31.26
N GLU A 82 2.27 -22.03 -30.44
CA GLU A 82 0.90 -22.52 -30.37
C GLU A 82 0.01 -21.71 -29.39
N GLY A 83 0.58 -20.69 -28.75
CA GLY A 83 -0.15 -19.80 -27.83
C GLY A 83 -0.32 -20.34 -26.40
N ARG A 84 0.29 -21.49 -26.06
CA ARG A 84 0.28 -22.06 -24.71
C ARG A 84 1.37 -21.43 -23.85
N ILE A 85 1.19 -21.46 -22.54
CA ILE A 85 2.23 -21.00 -21.61
C ILE A 85 3.41 -21.96 -21.64
N ASP A 86 4.58 -21.43 -21.97
CA ASP A 86 5.87 -22.14 -21.95
C ASP A 86 6.54 -21.93 -20.60
N ALA A 87 6.83 -23.04 -19.89
CA ALA A 87 7.39 -23.01 -18.55
C ALA A 87 8.79 -22.37 -18.50
N GLN A 88 9.63 -22.59 -19.53
CA GLN A 88 10.96 -22.01 -19.59
C GLN A 88 10.90 -20.51 -19.86
N LYS A 89 10.03 -20.07 -20.77
CA LYS A 89 9.82 -18.63 -21.02
C LYS A 89 9.23 -17.94 -19.79
N MET A 90 8.33 -18.60 -19.06
CA MET A 90 7.79 -18.05 -17.80
C MET A 90 8.88 -17.92 -16.74
N GLU A 91 9.77 -18.92 -16.60
CA GLU A 91 10.92 -18.87 -15.69
C GLU A 91 11.87 -17.72 -16.03
N MET A 92 12.17 -17.50 -17.30
CA MET A 92 13.02 -16.39 -17.76
C MET A 92 12.37 -15.01 -17.57
N ASN A 93 11.05 -14.92 -17.43
CA ASN A 93 10.29 -13.68 -17.31
C ASN A 93 9.55 -13.56 -15.96
N GLN A 94 10.04 -14.22 -14.91
CA GLN A 94 9.40 -14.24 -13.59
C GLN A 94 9.11 -12.84 -13.06
N PHE A 95 10.04 -11.90 -13.19
CA PHE A 95 9.86 -10.53 -12.71
C PHE A 95 8.68 -9.83 -13.39
N ALA A 96 8.55 -9.99 -14.72
CA ALA A 96 7.43 -9.44 -15.47
C ALA A 96 6.09 -10.13 -15.08
N CYS A 97 6.10 -11.46 -14.88
CA CYS A 97 4.92 -12.20 -14.44
C CYS A 97 4.46 -11.78 -13.04
N HIS A 98 5.39 -11.66 -12.10
CA HIS A 98 5.12 -11.18 -10.74
C HIS A 98 4.64 -9.74 -10.74
N GLY A 99 5.29 -8.88 -11.52
CA GLY A 99 4.86 -7.49 -11.69
C GLY A 99 3.45 -7.36 -12.28
N LEU A 100 3.08 -8.22 -13.23
CA LEU A 100 1.72 -8.27 -13.77
C LEU A 100 0.69 -8.64 -12.70
N ALA A 101 1.02 -9.58 -11.80
CA ALA A 101 0.14 -9.93 -10.68
C ALA A 101 -0.09 -8.73 -9.77
N TRP A 102 0.96 -7.94 -9.48
CA TRP A 102 0.83 -6.70 -8.72
C TRP A 102 -0.02 -5.64 -9.43
N VAL A 103 0.15 -5.45 -10.74
CA VAL A 103 -0.73 -4.56 -11.53
C VAL A 103 -2.20 -5.00 -11.42
N ALA A 104 -2.46 -6.31 -11.54
CA ALA A 104 -3.82 -6.83 -11.43
C ALA A 104 -4.40 -6.61 -10.04
N THR A 105 -3.62 -6.83 -8.98
CA THR A 105 -4.01 -6.58 -7.59
C THR A 105 -4.33 -5.11 -7.34
N TYR A 106 -3.51 -4.18 -7.83
CA TYR A 106 -3.75 -2.75 -7.69
C TYR A 106 -5.03 -2.30 -8.40
N VAL A 107 -5.26 -2.78 -9.61
CA VAL A 107 -6.49 -2.44 -10.36
C VAL A 107 -7.72 -3.00 -9.66
N GLU A 108 -7.65 -4.21 -9.11
CA GLU A 108 -8.75 -4.80 -8.36
C GLU A 108 -8.98 -4.05 -7.03
N ALA A 109 -7.92 -3.67 -6.33
CA ALA A 109 -8.03 -2.85 -5.12
C ALA A 109 -8.73 -1.50 -5.39
N LEU A 110 -8.41 -0.84 -6.51
CA LEU A 110 -9.11 0.40 -6.92
C LEU A 110 -10.58 0.13 -7.22
N ARG A 111 -10.91 -0.99 -7.88
CA ARG A 111 -12.29 -1.38 -8.17
C ARG A 111 -13.07 -1.62 -6.89
N GLU A 112 -12.52 -2.40 -5.96
CA GLU A 112 -13.17 -2.75 -4.71
C GLU A 112 -13.30 -1.53 -3.78
N LEU A 113 -12.32 -0.65 -3.76
CA LEU A 113 -12.41 0.62 -3.02
C LEU A 113 -13.55 1.51 -3.55
N ARG A 114 -13.74 1.56 -4.87
CA ARG A 114 -14.86 2.26 -5.48
C ARG A 114 -16.20 1.57 -5.19
N ASN A 115 -16.25 0.23 -5.28
CA ASN A 115 -17.46 -0.53 -5.00
C ASN A 115 -17.89 -0.35 -3.52
N TRP A 116 -16.93 -0.38 -2.59
CA TRP A 116 -17.19 -0.06 -1.20
C TRP A 116 -17.80 1.34 -1.04
N ALA A 117 -17.19 2.36 -1.63
CA ALA A 117 -17.72 3.72 -1.55
C ALA A 117 -19.13 3.83 -2.16
N GLY A 118 -19.40 3.13 -3.26
CA GLY A 118 -20.74 3.07 -3.88
C GLY A 118 -21.78 2.47 -2.96
N ARG A 119 -21.48 1.33 -2.30
CA ARG A 119 -22.42 0.70 -1.35
C ARG A 119 -22.77 1.61 -0.19
N ILE A 120 -21.76 2.23 0.43
CA ILE A 120 -22.04 3.11 1.59
C ILE A 120 -22.65 4.47 1.18
N ASP A 121 -22.44 4.92 -0.07
CA ASP A 121 -23.10 6.10 -0.62
C ASP A 121 -24.62 5.87 -0.83
N GLU A 122 -24.99 4.70 -1.36
CA GLU A 122 -26.39 4.27 -1.50
C GLU A 122 -27.12 4.21 -0.14
N GLU A 123 -26.39 3.92 0.93
CA GLU A 123 -26.90 3.92 2.31
C GLU A 123 -26.86 5.30 2.99
N GLY A 124 -26.35 6.34 2.31
CA GLY A 124 -26.16 7.67 2.87
C GLY A 124 -25.06 7.76 3.94
N LYS A 125 -24.13 6.81 3.96
CA LYS A 125 -23.04 6.69 4.95
C LYS A 125 -21.68 7.14 4.44
N LEU A 126 -21.55 7.57 3.19
CA LEU A 126 -20.31 8.06 2.61
C LEU A 126 -19.96 9.43 3.20
N GLY A 127 -19.31 9.45 4.36
CA GLY A 127 -18.92 10.63 5.10
C GLY A 127 -17.66 11.32 4.55
N GLU A 128 -17.17 12.32 5.28
CA GLU A 128 -15.94 13.04 4.91
C GLU A 128 -14.72 12.13 4.95
N LEU A 129 -14.57 11.34 6.02
CA LEU A 129 -13.42 10.43 6.19
C LEU A 129 -13.34 9.42 5.04
N GLU A 130 -14.46 8.79 4.72
CA GLU A 130 -14.54 7.78 3.65
C GLU A 130 -14.20 8.38 2.27
N ARG A 131 -14.68 9.59 1.98
CA ARG A 131 -14.35 10.31 0.74
C ARG A 131 -12.88 10.66 0.65
N LEU A 132 -12.28 11.11 1.75
CA LEU A 132 -10.84 11.42 1.81
C LEU A 132 -10.00 10.16 1.68
N ILE A 133 -10.38 9.04 2.31
CA ILE A 133 -9.71 7.74 2.14
C ILE A 133 -9.82 7.26 0.70
N LEU A 134 -11.01 7.34 0.10
CA LEU A 134 -11.24 6.96 -1.30
C LEU A 134 -10.30 7.71 -2.24
N GLN A 135 -10.29 9.04 -2.18
CA GLN A 135 -9.46 9.84 -3.09
C GLN A 135 -7.97 9.68 -2.83
N ALA A 136 -7.55 9.52 -1.56
CA ALA A 136 -6.15 9.31 -1.21
C ALA A 136 -5.64 7.95 -1.73
N GLY A 137 -6.42 6.89 -1.55
CA GLY A 137 -6.12 5.56 -2.07
C GLY A 137 -6.01 5.54 -3.60
N PHE A 138 -6.95 6.18 -4.29
CA PHE A 138 -6.87 6.34 -5.74
C PHE A 138 -5.64 7.15 -6.17
N GLY A 139 -5.36 8.27 -5.52
CA GLY A 139 -4.20 9.11 -5.83
C GLY A 139 -2.89 8.34 -5.73
N GLU A 140 -2.72 7.57 -4.66
CA GLU A 140 -1.51 6.77 -4.41
C GLU A 140 -1.37 5.61 -5.40
N TYR A 141 -2.40 4.76 -5.53
CA TYR A 141 -2.33 3.57 -6.36
C TYR A 141 -2.18 3.89 -7.86
N LEU A 142 -2.86 4.93 -8.34
CA LEU A 142 -2.72 5.38 -9.74
C LEU A 142 -1.33 5.95 -10.03
N ALA A 143 -0.74 6.68 -9.07
CA ALA A 143 0.63 7.17 -9.19
C ALA A 143 1.63 6.01 -9.29
N GLN A 144 1.47 4.98 -8.47
CA GLN A 144 2.32 3.79 -8.48
C GLN A 144 2.13 2.96 -9.76
N LEU A 145 0.90 2.76 -10.23
CA LEU A 145 0.63 2.08 -11.51
C LEU A 145 1.36 2.71 -12.70
N GLY A 146 1.43 4.04 -12.74
CA GLY A 146 2.08 4.77 -13.83
C GLY A 146 3.60 4.87 -13.73
N ASN A 147 4.14 4.86 -12.50
CA ASN A 147 5.56 5.18 -12.27
C ASN A 147 6.38 4.03 -11.69
N GLY A 148 5.74 3.07 -11.03
CA GLY A 148 6.38 1.90 -10.44
C GLY A 148 5.71 1.46 -9.15
N ILE A 149 5.42 0.17 -9.06
CA ILE A 149 4.79 -0.47 -7.91
C ILE A 149 5.89 -1.06 -7.02
N PRO A 150 6.03 -0.61 -5.76
CA PRO A 150 6.94 -1.24 -4.82
C PRO A 150 6.40 -2.61 -4.42
N MET A 151 7.10 -3.69 -4.79
CA MET A 151 6.74 -5.05 -4.44
C MET A 151 7.30 -5.45 -3.07
N ASN A 152 8.48 -4.94 -2.76
CA ASN A 152 9.14 -5.02 -1.46
C ASN A 152 10.15 -3.88 -1.30
N GLN A 153 10.98 -3.90 -0.24
CA GLN A 153 11.95 -2.83 0.05
C GLN A 153 13.01 -2.63 -1.03
N GLY A 154 13.32 -3.67 -1.81
CA GLY A 154 14.38 -3.64 -2.83
C GLY A 154 13.88 -3.75 -4.27
N GLU A 155 12.58 -4.00 -4.47
CA GLU A 155 12.03 -4.31 -5.78
C GLU A 155 10.85 -3.41 -6.12
N VAL A 156 10.99 -2.71 -7.24
CA VAL A 156 9.95 -1.86 -7.81
C VAL A 156 9.73 -2.29 -9.25
N VAL A 157 8.52 -2.76 -9.58
CA VAL A 157 8.16 -3.07 -10.97
C VAL A 157 7.65 -1.81 -11.66
N ARG A 158 8.24 -1.48 -12.80
CA ARG A 158 7.90 -0.34 -13.64
C ARG A 158 7.20 -0.78 -14.92
N PRO A 159 6.49 0.11 -15.62
CA PRO A 159 5.84 -0.24 -16.88
C PRO A 159 6.77 -0.91 -17.92
N GLN A 160 8.01 -0.45 -18.04
CA GLN A 160 8.99 -1.03 -18.97
C GLN A 160 9.43 -2.44 -18.59
N ASP A 161 9.39 -2.81 -17.31
CA ASP A 161 9.71 -4.17 -16.84
C ASP A 161 8.66 -5.19 -17.31
N LEU A 162 7.44 -4.72 -17.58
CA LEU A 162 6.35 -5.47 -18.19
C LEU A 162 6.38 -5.40 -19.74
N GLY A 163 7.40 -4.77 -20.33
CA GLY A 163 7.47 -4.52 -21.77
C GLY A 163 6.49 -3.47 -22.28
N LEU A 164 5.90 -2.68 -21.39
CA LEU A 164 4.97 -1.62 -21.77
C LEU A 164 5.71 -0.43 -22.37
N GLN A 165 5.11 0.16 -23.39
CA GLN A 165 5.62 1.38 -24.01
C GLN A 165 5.04 2.62 -23.34
N MET A 166 5.74 3.76 -23.43
CA MET A 166 5.31 5.04 -22.88
C MET A 166 3.86 5.40 -23.25
N ARG A 167 3.45 5.13 -24.50
CA ARG A 167 2.07 5.35 -24.95
C ARG A 167 1.01 4.64 -24.12
N SER A 168 1.35 3.54 -23.45
CA SER A 168 0.41 2.82 -22.58
C SER A 168 0.24 3.56 -21.26
N VAL A 169 1.32 4.12 -20.74
CA VAL A 169 1.31 5.00 -19.55
C VAL A 169 0.54 6.29 -19.86
N ASP A 170 0.77 6.90 -21.03
CA ASP A 170 0.05 8.11 -21.46
C ASP A 170 -1.47 7.88 -21.55
N LYS A 171 -1.90 6.69 -22.00
CA LYS A 171 -3.32 6.30 -22.03
C LYS A 171 -3.92 6.07 -20.65
N LEU A 172 -3.13 5.60 -19.67
CA LEU A 172 -3.56 5.54 -18.27
C LEU A 172 -3.79 6.95 -17.71
N ALA A 173 -2.91 7.91 -18.03
CA ALA A 173 -2.88 9.25 -17.49
C ALA A 173 -4.00 10.16 -18.06
N THR A 174 -5.26 9.73 -17.99
CA THR A 174 -6.44 10.54 -18.35
C THR A 174 -6.60 11.75 -17.43
N GLN A 175 -7.48 12.68 -17.79
CA GLN A 175 -7.75 13.86 -16.96
C GLN A 175 -8.21 13.46 -15.54
N ALA A 176 -9.10 12.47 -15.44
CA ALA A 176 -9.56 11.96 -14.14
C ALA A 176 -8.42 11.38 -13.30
N VAL A 177 -7.57 10.53 -13.92
CA VAL A 177 -6.40 9.94 -13.26
C VAL A 177 -5.43 11.03 -12.80
N ARG A 178 -5.11 11.99 -13.64
CA ARG A 178 -4.22 13.11 -13.28
C ARG A 178 -4.78 13.92 -12.11
N LYS A 179 -6.09 14.24 -12.13
CA LYS A 179 -6.73 14.99 -11.04
C LYS A 179 -6.62 14.23 -9.71
N LEU A 180 -6.91 12.91 -9.70
CA LEU A 180 -6.79 12.07 -8.50
C LEU A 180 -5.35 11.99 -8.01
N ILE A 181 -4.36 11.81 -8.89
CA ILE A 181 -2.93 11.77 -8.50
C ILE A 181 -2.50 13.10 -7.86
N PHE A 182 -2.83 14.25 -8.48
CA PHE A 182 -2.33 15.54 -8.03
C PHE A 182 -3.10 16.13 -6.84
N GLN A 183 -4.38 15.80 -6.68
CA GLN A 183 -5.25 16.41 -5.68
C GLN A 183 -5.79 15.41 -4.65
N GLY A 184 -5.81 14.11 -4.96
CA GLY A 184 -6.43 13.09 -4.10
C GLY A 184 -5.63 12.76 -2.83
N ASN A 185 -4.28 12.77 -2.91
CA ASN A 185 -3.40 12.39 -1.79
C ASN A 185 -2.40 13.49 -1.44
N THR A 186 -2.89 14.69 -1.16
CA THR A 186 -2.05 15.82 -0.74
C THR A 186 -1.69 15.74 0.73
N PRO A 187 -0.64 16.47 1.21
CA PRO A 187 -0.37 16.58 2.65
C PRO A 187 -1.58 17.06 3.46
N ALA A 188 -2.38 18.00 2.90
CA ALA A 188 -3.58 18.51 3.53
C ALA A 188 -4.64 17.42 3.73
N VAL A 189 -4.89 16.61 2.69
CA VAL A 189 -5.81 15.45 2.75
C VAL A 189 -5.36 14.48 3.84
N ARG A 190 -4.08 14.11 3.88
CA ARG A 190 -3.54 13.19 4.92
C ARG A 190 -3.65 13.77 6.32
N SER A 191 -3.36 15.06 6.50
CA SER A 191 -3.51 15.74 7.79
C SER A 191 -4.96 15.75 8.24
N ARG A 192 -5.91 15.98 7.32
CA ARG A 192 -7.34 15.94 7.66
C ARG A 192 -7.81 14.54 8.03
N ILE A 193 -7.38 13.51 7.30
CA ILE A 193 -7.63 12.10 7.67
C ILE A 193 -7.11 11.83 9.09
N ALA A 194 -5.89 12.24 9.41
CA ALA A 194 -5.31 12.05 10.75
C ALA A 194 -6.16 12.70 11.85
N VAL A 195 -6.63 13.93 11.64
CA VAL A 195 -7.51 14.62 12.59
C VAL A 195 -8.85 13.87 12.79
N LEU A 196 -9.44 13.37 11.69
CA LEU A 196 -10.70 12.62 11.77
C LEU A 196 -10.51 11.25 12.47
N LEU A 197 -9.36 10.62 12.27
CA LEU A 197 -9.01 9.35 12.92
C LEU A 197 -8.70 9.54 14.41
N ASP A 198 -8.08 10.65 14.81
CA ASP A 198 -7.77 10.94 16.22
C ASP A 198 -9.04 10.93 17.07
N GLY A 199 -10.13 11.54 16.60
CA GLY A 199 -11.43 11.49 17.27
C GLY A 199 -12.06 10.09 17.33
N ALA A 200 -11.61 9.13 16.53
CA ALA A 200 -12.12 7.77 16.48
C ALA A 200 -11.28 6.75 17.30
N LEU A 201 -10.12 7.15 17.81
CA LEU A 201 -9.19 6.25 18.51
C LEU A 201 -9.84 5.59 19.75
N GLU A 202 -10.59 6.35 20.53
CA GLU A 202 -11.25 5.86 21.75
C GLU A 202 -12.33 4.82 21.46
N THR A 203 -13.02 4.93 20.33
CA THR A 203 -14.09 4.02 19.94
C THR A 203 -13.59 2.82 19.14
N GLY A 204 -12.36 2.89 18.62
CA GLY A 204 -11.80 1.88 17.71
C GLY A 204 -12.58 1.73 16.39
N ASN A 205 -13.45 2.70 16.06
CA ASN A 205 -14.21 2.72 14.83
C ASN A 205 -13.62 3.74 13.86
N PHE A 206 -12.88 3.25 12.86
CA PHE A 206 -12.14 4.06 11.89
C PHE A 206 -12.90 4.25 10.57
N GLY A 207 -14.18 4.51 10.64
CA GLY A 207 -15.05 4.76 9.50
C GLY A 207 -16.06 3.64 9.24
N GLU A 208 -16.83 3.79 8.16
CA GLU A 208 -17.90 2.87 7.77
C GLU A 208 -17.33 1.73 6.87
N PRO A 209 -17.29 0.49 7.33
CA PRO A 209 -16.75 -0.61 6.54
C PRO A 209 -17.69 -1.11 5.43
N GLY A 210 -18.98 -0.77 5.47
CA GLY A 210 -19.97 -1.26 4.51
C GLY A 210 -20.19 -2.76 4.57
N LEU A 211 -20.10 -3.36 5.75
CA LEU A 211 -20.35 -4.79 5.98
C LEU A 211 -21.84 -5.03 6.25
N ASP A 212 -22.39 -6.13 5.75
CA ASP A 212 -23.70 -6.61 6.15
C ASP A 212 -23.69 -7.13 7.60
N GLU A 213 -24.88 -7.41 8.16
CA GLU A 213 -25.03 -7.88 9.54
C GLU A 213 -24.25 -9.16 9.84
N THR A 214 -24.18 -10.08 8.88
CA THR A 214 -23.44 -11.36 9.05
C THR A 214 -21.96 -11.10 9.20
N PHE A 215 -21.37 -10.31 8.30
CA PHE A 215 -19.95 -9.97 8.38
C PHE A 215 -19.63 -9.05 9.57
N GLN A 216 -20.56 -8.19 9.99
CA GLN A 216 -20.41 -7.42 11.23
C GLN A 216 -20.32 -8.35 12.45
N MET A 217 -21.23 -9.32 12.57
CA MET A 217 -21.18 -10.31 13.65
C MET A 217 -19.88 -11.12 13.66
N ILE A 218 -19.43 -11.57 12.49
CA ILE A 218 -18.15 -12.29 12.33
C ILE A 218 -16.98 -11.42 12.80
N ARG A 219 -16.90 -10.18 12.29
CA ARG A 219 -15.87 -9.22 12.72
C ARG A 219 -15.85 -9.01 14.22
N ASP A 220 -17.02 -8.83 14.83
CA ASP A 220 -17.13 -8.57 16.25
C ASP A 220 -16.76 -9.80 17.11
N GLN A 221 -17.03 -11.02 16.62
CA GLN A 221 -16.58 -12.25 17.26
C GLN A 221 -15.04 -12.38 17.20
N PHE A 222 -14.43 -12.14 16.02
CA PHE A 222 -12.98 -12.16 15.89
C PHE A 222 -12.30 -11.08 16.73
N ARG A 223 -12.90 -9.89 16.80
CA ARG A 223 -12.38 -8.81 17.67
C ARG A 223 -12.38 -9.24 19.12
N ARG A 224 -13.51 -9.76 19.65
CA ARG A 224 -13.57 -10.27 21.04
C ARG A 224 -12.56 -11.37 21.29
N PHE A 225 -12.45 -12.33 20.36
CA PHE A 225 -11.44 -13.39 20.48
C PHE A 225 -10.02 -12.79 20.52
N SER A 226 -9.71 -11.86 19.64
CA SER A 226 -8.42 -11.17 19.63
C SER A 226 -8.15 -10.45 20.94
N ASP A 227 -9.11 -9.67 21.43
CA ASP A 227 -8.97 -8.87 22.66
C ASP A 227 -8.83 -9.75 23.90
N ASP A 228 -9.55 -10.88 23.94
CA ASP A 228 -9.55 -11.78 25.10
C ASP A 228 -8.37 -12.76 25.10
N LYS A 229 -7.96 -13.25 23.94
CA LYS A 229 -7.03 -14.40 23.83
C LYS A 229 -5.68 -14.06 23.21
N VAL A 230 -5.59 -13.05 22.38
CA VAL A 230 -4.37 -12.72 21.63
C VAL A 230 -3.69 -11.47 22.16
N ALA A 231 -4.39 -10.36 22.21
CA ALA A 231 -3.81 -9.06 22.57
C ALA A 231 -3.12 -9.03 23.94
N PRO A 232 -3.63 -9.68 25.01
CA PRO A 232 -2.97 -9.69 26.32
C PRO A 232 -1.61 -10.39 26.32
N HIS A 233 -1.36 -11.26 25.35
CA HIS A 233 -0.18 -12.15 25.33
C HIS A 233 0.76 -11.88 24.15
N ALA A 234 0.26 -11.29 23.05
CA ALA A 234 1.00 -11.13 21.80
C ALA A 234 2.36 -10.43 21.96
N HIS A 235 2.40 -9.38 22.79
CA HIS A 235 3.64 -8.65 23.07
C HIS A 235 4.69 -9.54 23.77
N LYS A 236 4.26 -10.33 24.74
CA LYS A 236 5.14 -11.27 25.47
C LYS A 236 5.67 -12.35 24.53
N TRP A 237 4.81 -12.99 23.74
CA TRP A 237 5.23 -14.00 22.77
C TRP A 237 6.28 -13.45 21.79
N HIS A 238 6.09 -12.21 21.34
CA HIS A 238 7.06 -11.56 20.46
C HIS A 238 8.41 -11.31 21.14
N LEU A 239 8.42 -10.78 22.38
CA LEU A 239 9.66 -10.49 23.11
C LEU A 239 10.45 -11.76 23.46
N ASP A 240 9.73 -12.81 23.83
CA ASP A 240 10.34 -14.09 24.25
C ASP A 240 10.66 -14.99 23.04
N ASN A 241 10.36 -14.53 21.81
CA ASN A 241 10.51 -15.32 20.56
C ASN A 241 9.75 -16.68 20.65
N GLU A 242 8.61 -16.69 21.30
CA GLU A 242 7.73 -17.85 21.42
C GLU A 242 6.81 -17.98 20.21
N LEU A 243 6.43 -19.22 19.88
CA LEU A 243 5.38 -19.46 18.88
C LEU A 243 4.00 -19.17 19.50
N ILE A 244 3.05 -18.78 18.64
CA ILE A 244 1.65 -18.69 19.06
C ILE A 244 1.18 -20.08 19.51
N PRO A 245 0.59 -20.21 20.73
CA PRO A 245 0.10 -21.49 21.21
C PRO A 245 -0.92 -22.13 20.27
N LEU A 246 -0.85 -23.46 20.10
CA LEU A 246 -1.73 -24.18 19.16
C LEU A 246 -3.22 -24.04 19.49
N GLU A 247 -3.57 -23.84 20.76
CA GLU A 247 -4.95 -23.61 21.20
C GLU A 247 -5.53 -22.25 20.74
N ILE A 248 -4.68 -21.37 20.23
CA ILE A 248 -5.10 -20.07 19.66
C ILE A 248 -5.37 -20.18 18.15
N ILE A 249 -4.74 -21.16 17.48
CA ILE A 249 -4.88 -21.40 16.05
C ILE A 249 -6.09 -22.27 15.74
#